data_4e29c87505db5346d4f4f7a72b889b1a
#
_entry.id   4e29c87505db5346d4f4f7a72b889b1a
#
_cell.length_a   1.000
_cell.length_b   1.000
_cell.length_c   1.000
_cell.angle_alpha   90.00
_cell.angle_beta   90.00
_cell.angle_gamma   90.00
#
_symmetry.space_group_name_H-M   'P 1'
#
loop_
_entity.id
_entity.type
_entity.pdbx_description
1 polymer ?
#
loop_
_entity_poly.entity_id
_entity_poly.type
_entity_poly.pdbx_seq_one_letter_code
_entity_poly.pdbx_strand_id
1 'polypeptide(L)'
;MSYSRRAILSLALAGCVIGGVAMAGESASFTPAGFEAAQKAGKPILVEITAPWCPTCRAQAPILNELCSEPRFKNLQVFAVDFDSQKDALLAVRAQRQSTLIVFKGATEVGRSVGDTSKASVEALLAKTL
;
A
#
# COMPACT_ATOMS: atom_id res chain seq x y z
N MET A 1 7.57 -69.11 -9.44
CA MET A 1 7.30 -67.95 -10.34
C MET A 1 6.84 -66.80 -9.48
N SER A 2 7.73 -65.86 -9.23
CA SER A 2 7.54 -64.78 -8.24
C SER A 2 7.30 -63.48 -8.98
N TYR A 3 6.09 -62.91 -8.87
CA TYR A 3 5.77 -61.60 -9.41
C TYR A 3 6.04 -60.52 -8.36
N SER A 4 7.12 -59.79 -8.57
CA SER A 4 7.51 -58.67 -7.73
C SER A 4 6.63 -57.45 -8.06
N ARG A 5 5.75 -57.02 -7.17
CA ARG A 5 5.01 -55.79 -7.26
C ARG A 5 5.85 -54.63 -6.77
N ARG A 6 6.39 -53.86 -7.69
CA ARG A 6 7.06 -52.62 -7.36
C ARG A 6 5.97 -51.54 -7.11
N ALA A 7 5.81 -51.18 -5.85
CA ALA A 7 5.02 -50.04 -5.45
C ALA A 7 5.79 -48.75 -5.76
N ILE A 8 5.23 -47.92 -6.64
CA ILE A 8 5.74 -46.57 -6.93
C ILE A 8 5.07 -45.67 -5.91
N LEU A 9 5.87 -45.20 -4.91
CA LEU A 9 5.45 -44.13 -4.03
C LEU A 9 5.56 -42.80 -4.78
N SER A 10 4.41 -42.23 -5.16
CA SER A 10 4.33 -40.87 -5.65
C SER A 10 4.38 -39.93 -4.46
N LEU A 11 5.50 -39.24 -4.31
CA LEU A 11 5.68 -38.18 -3.32
C LEU A 11 5.03 -36.92 -3.86
N ALA A 12 3.82 -36.60 -3.39
CA ALA A 12 3.17 -35.34 -3.68
C ALA A 12 3.84 -34.24 -2.83
N LEU A 13 4.65 -33.38 -3.46
CA LEU A 13 5.11 -32.14 -2.84
C LEU A 13 3.90 -31.19 -2.75
N ALA A 14 3.35 -31.09 -1.56
CA ALA A 14 2.43 -30.02 -1.23
C ALA A 14 3.21 -28.72 -1.11
N GLY A 15 3.19 -27.89 -2.15
CA GLY A 15 3.72 -26.55 -2.13
C GLY A 15 2.89 -25.69 -1.17
N CYS A 16 3.44 -25.38 -0.01
CA CYS A 16 2.88 -24.41 0.92
C CYS A 16 3.04 -23.02 0.32
N VAL A 17 2.00 -22.52 -0.34
CA VAL A 17 1.90 -21.12 -0.73
C VAL A 17 1.65 -20.35 0.57
N ILE A 18 2.72 -19.80 1.15
CA ILE A 18 2.61 -18.85 2.25
C ILE A 18 2.07 -17.56 1.63
N GLY A 19 0.76 -17.46 1.56
CA GLY A 19 0.07 -16.21 1.27
C GLY A 19 0.35 -15.25 2.42
N GLY A 20 1.24 -14.29 2.21
CA GLY A 20 1.44 -13.20 3.14
C GLY A 20 0.12 -12.48 3.34
N VAL A 21 -0.42 -12.53 4.54
CA VAL A 21 -1.58 -11.74 4.93
C VAL A 21 -1.09 -10.30 4.99
N ALA A 22 -1.40 -9.49 3.98
CA ALA A 22 -1.17 -8.06 4.05
C ALA A 22 -2.06 -7.52 5.18
N MET A 23 -1.43 -7.09 6.26
CA MET A 23 -2.11 -6.44 7.38
C MET A 23 -2.66 -5.11 6.87
N ALA A 24 -3.98 -4.93 6.91
CA ALA A 24 -4.61 -3.67 6.59
C ALA A 24 -4.10 -2.58 7.54
N GLY A 25 -3.58 -1.48 6.99
CA GLY A 25 -3.11 -0.34 7.75
C GLY A 25 -1.59 -0.22 7.90
N GLU A 26 -0.81 -1.22 7.49
CA GLU A 26 0.65 -1.10 7.49
C GLU A 26 1.13 -0.50 6.17
N SER A 27 1.89 0.58 6.28
CA SER A 27 2.47 1.26 5.13
C SER A 27 3.63 0.42 4.55
N ALA A 28 3.53 0.09 3.27
CA ALA A 28 4.60 -0.58 2.54
C ALA A 28 5.47 0.46 1.83
N SER A 29 6.77 0.17 1.70
CA SER A 29 7.63 1.00 0.85
C SER A 29 7.14 0.97 -0.60
N PHE A 30 7.06 2.12 -1.23
CA PHE A 30 6.64 2.23 -2.63
C PHE A 30 7.61 1.48 -3.55
N THR A 31 7.05 0.63 -4.39
CA THR A 31 7.75 0.07 -5.55
C THR A 31 6.88 0.26 -6.79
N PRO A 32 7.45 0.56 -7.95
CA PRO A 32 6.68 0.71 -9.19
C PRO A 32 5.82 -0.52 -9.49
N ALA A 33 6.37 -1.72 -9.32
CA ALA A 33 5.66 -2.97 -9.56
C ALA A 33 4.49 -3.19 -8.58
N GLY A 34 4.68 -2.91 -7.30
CA GLY A 34 3.64 -3.04 -6.28
C GLY A 34 2.50 -2.05 -6.48
N PHE A 35 2.85 -0.81 -6.80
CA PHE A 35 1.87 0.24 -7.09
C PHE A 35 1.05 -0.10 -8.35
N GLU A 36 1.71 -0.48 -9.44
CA GLU A 36 1.04 -0.88 -10.68
C GLU A 36 0.13 -2.10 -10.48
N ALA A 37 0.56 -3.10 -9.71
CA ALA A 37 -0.24 -4.27 -9.38
C ALA A 37 -1.51 -3.89 -8.61
N ALA A 38 -1.41 -2.99 -7.61
CA ALA A 38 -2.55 -2.48 -6.86
C ALA A 38 -3.52 -1.70 -7.76
N GLN A 39 -3.00 -0.89 -8.68
CA GLN A 39 -3.81 -0.17 -9.66
C GLN A 39 -4.57 -1.12 -10.60
N LYS A 40 -3.90 -2.12 -11.14
CA LYS A 40 -4.51 -3.15 -12.03
C LYS A 40 -5.57 -3.98 -11.30
N ALA A 41 -5.36 -4.23 -10.01
CA ALA A 41 -6.34 -4.93 -9.17
C ALA A 41 -7.54 -4.06 -8.78
N GLY A 42 -7.57 -2.79 -9.18
CA GLY A 42 -8.65 -1.87 -8.87
C GLY A 42 -8.75 -1.47 -7.39
N LYS A 43 -7.65 -1.59 -6.64
CA LYS A 43 -7.64 -1.35 -5.19
C LYS A 43 -7.74 0.13 -4.84
N PRO A 44 -8.32 0.46 -3.68
CA PRO A 44 -8.14 1.77 -3.08
C PRO A 44 -6.68 1.93 -2.63
N ILE A 45 -6.05 3.06 -2.95
CA ILE A 45 -4.63 3.30 -2.70
C ILE A 45 -4.44 4.67 -2.06
N LEU A 46 -3.59 4.72 -1.03
CA LEU A 46 -2.98 5.94 -0.51
C LEU A 46 -1.48 5.91 -0.79
N VAL A 47 -0.97 6.96 -1.40
CA VAL A 47 0.47 7.22 -1.49
C VAL A 47 0.80 8.38 -0.56
N GLU A 48 1.65 8.14 0.43
CA GLU A 48 2.15 9.15 1.34
C GLU A 48 3.61 9.51 1.01
N ILE A 49 3.87 10.79 0.78
CA ILE A 49 5.22 11.30 0.57
C ILE A 49 5.76 11.79 1.90
N THR A 50 6.77 11.13 2.41
CA THR A 50 7.30 11.38 3.75
C THR A 50 8.81 11.61 3.73
N ALA A 51 9.33 12.17 4.82
CA ALA A 51 10.76 12.33 5.06
C ALA A 51 11.03 12.28 6.56
N PRO A 52 12.16 11.71 7.02
CA PRO A 52 12.47 11.59 8.44
C PRO A 52 12.56 12.94 9.18
N TRP A 53 12.95 13.99 8.48
CA TRP A 53 13.11 15.35 9.03
C TRP A 53 11.83 16.21 8.99
N CYS A 54 10.75 15.71 8.40
CA CYS A 54 9.54 16.47 8.11
C CYS A 54 8.60 16.51 9.33
N PRO A 55 8.45 17.67 10.02
CA PRO A 55 7.53 17.78 11.17
C PRO A 55 6.07 17.55 10.81
N THR A 56 5.65 18.04 9.63
CA THR A 56 4.28 17.86 9.14
C THR A 56 3.95 16.39 8.87
N CYS A 57 4.90 15.63 8.32
CA CYS A 57 4.74 14.19 8.14
C CYS A 57 4.56 13.47 9.48
N ARG A 58 5.31 13.87 10.50
CA ARG A 58 5.16 13.33 11.87
C ARG A 58 3.80 13.66 12.47
N ALA A 59 3.24 14.82 12.16
CA ALA A 59 1.89 15.19 12.60
C ALA A 59 0.81 14.41 11.84
N GLN A 60 1.04 14.07 10.56
CA GLN A 60 0.12 13.24 9.76
C GLN A 60 0.09 11.78 10.21
N ALA A 61 1.22 11.22 10.64
CA ALA A 61 1.36 9.80 10.93
C ALA A 61 0.30 9.24 11.92
N PRO A 62 0.05 9.83 13.10
CA PRO A 62 -0.98 9.33 14.01
C PRO A 62 -2.39 9.42 13.42
N ILE A 63 -2.69 10.45 12.63
CA ILE A 63 -3.97 10.62 11.94
C ILE A 63 -4.17 9.48 10.92
N LEU A 64 -3.17 9.21 10.10
CA LEU A 64 -3.22 8.14 9.11
C LEU A 64 -3.32 6.75 9.78
N ASN A 65 -2.55 6.51 10.85
CA ASN A 65 -2.62 5.25 11.59
C ASN A 65 -4.02 5.00 12.17
N GLU A 66 -4.65 6.01 12.72
CA GLU A 66 -6.01 5.92 13.25
C GLU A 66 -7.02 5.64 12.14
N LEU A 67 -7.03 6.45 11.09
CA LEU A 67 -7.99 6.33 9.99
C LEU A 67 -7.83 5.01 9.22
N CYS A 68 -6.60 4.61 8.90
CA CYS A 68 -6.34 3.37 8.17
C CYS A 68 -6.69 2.12 8.99
N SER A 69 -6.81 2.24 10.31
CA SER A 69 -7.26 1.15 11.20
C SER A 69 -8.80 0.97 11.18
N GLU A 70 -9.54 1.92 10.64
CA GLU A 70 -10.99 1.81 10.58
C GLU A 70 -11.43 0.71 9.60
N PRO A 71 -12.49 -0.07 9.95
CA PRO A 71 -12.97 -1.18 9.10
C PRO A 71 -13.29 -0.79 7.64
N ARG A 72 -13.78 0.43 7.42
CA ARG A 72 -14.10 0.93 6.07
C ARG A 72 -12.87 1.09 5.18
N PHE A 73 -11.68 1.24 5.76
CA PHE A 73 -10.41 1.36 5.03
C PHE A 73 -9.58 0.07 5.05
N LYS A 74 -10.15 -1.05 5.46
CA LYS A 74 -9.43 -2.34 5.58
C LYS A 74 -8.76 -2.82 4.28
N ASN A 75 -9.26 -2.39 3.12
CA ASN A 75 -8.72 -2.76 1.81
C ASN A 75 -7.77 -1.70 1.23
N LEU A 76 -7.59 -0.57 1.92
CA LEU A 76 -6.71 0.51 1.49
C LEU A 76 -5.26 0.03 1.46
N GLN A 77 -4.63 0.13 0.30
CA GLN A 77 -3.20 -0.11 0.13
C GLN A 77 -2.44 1.17 0.40
N VAL A 78 -1.56 1.17 1.38
CA VAL A 78 -0.77 2.35 1.74
C VAL A 78 0.67 2.16 1.27
N PHE A 79 1.15 3.08 0.45
CA PHE A 79 2.54 3.13 -0.03
C PHE A 79 3.23 4.37 0.49
N ALA A 80 4.36 4.18 1.16
CA ALA A 80 5.22 5.28 1.60
C ALA A 80 6.33 5.52 0.58
N VAL A 81 6.48 6.77 0.17
CA VAL A 81 7.57 7.26 -0.69
C VAL A 81 8.50 8.12 0.15
N ASP A 82 9.77 7.77 0.19
CA ASP A 82 10.79 8.61 0.78
C ASP A 82 11.14 9.76 -0.17
N PHE A 83 10.90 10.98 0.29
CA PHE A 83 11.09 12.19 -0.51
C PHE A 83 12.55 12.40 -0.93
N ASP A 84 13.49 12.01 -0.10
CA ASP A 84 14.91 12.26 -0.35
C ASP A 84 15.52 11.23 -1.31
N SER A 85 15.15 9.97 -1.19
CA SER A 85 15.80 8.85 -1.88
C SER A 85 15.00 8.27 -3.07
N GLN A 86 13.66 8.45 -3.11
CA GLN A 86 12.82 7.83 -4.15
C GLN A 86 12.34 8.83 -5.21
N LYS A 87 13.28 9.48 -5.90
CA LYS A 87 12.96 10.53 -6.90
C LYS A 87 12.11 10.02 -8.06
N ASP A 88 12.35 8.79 -8.51
CA ASP A 88 11.55 8.18 -9.59
C ASP A 88 10.10 7.93 -9.16
N ALA A 89 9.88 7.56 -7.90
CA ALA A 89 8.54 7.43 -7.34
C ALA A 89 7.81 8.77 -7.30
N LEU A 90 8.51 9.86 -6.89
CA LEU A 90 7.95 11.21 -6.90
C LEU A 90 7.49 11.62 -8.31
N LEU A 91 8.29 11.33 -9.33
CA LEU A 91 7.94 11.60 -10.72
C LEU A 91 6.74 10.77 -11.16
N ALA A 92 6.70 9.48 -10.81
CA ALA A 92 5.61 8.58 -11.17
C ALA A 92 4.24 9.04 -10.62
N VAL A 93 4.21 9.61 -9.42
CA VAL A 93 2.97 10.13 -8.80
C VAL A 93 2.85 11.65 -8.89
N ARG A 94 3.75 12.31 -9.59
CA ARG A 94 3.79 13.77 -9.78
C ARG A 94 3.76 14.56 -8.46
N ALA A 95 4.51 14.09 -7.47
CA ALA A 95 4.66 14.76 -6.19
C ALA A 95 5.89 15.65 -6.19
N GLN A 96 5.77 16.85 -5.65
CA GLN A 96 6.83 17.86 -5.59
C GLN A 96 7.26 18.21 -4.16
N ARG A 97 6.49 17.71 -3.16
CA ARG A 97 6.71 18.04 -1.75
C ARG A 97 6.52 16.81 -0.88
N GLN A 98 7.24 16.76 0.23
CA GLN A 98 6.94 15.90 1.36
C GLN A 98 5.57 16.27 1.97
N SER A 99 5.05 15.46 2.87
CA SER A 99 3.70 15.60 3.45
C SER A 99 2.57 15.69 2.43
N THR A 100 2.78 15.14 1.25
CA THR A 100 1.75 15.00 0.21
C THR A 100 1.04 13.66 0.37
N LEU A 101 -0.29 13.70 0.37
CA LEU A 101 -1.16 12.53 0.38
C LEU A 101 -1.90 12.46 -0.96
N ILE A 102 -1.81 11.33 -1.63
CA ILE A 102 -2.45 11.12 -2.94
C ILE A 102 -3.27 9.85 -2.87
N VAL A 103 -4.54 9.93 -3.25
CA VAL A 103 -5.46 8.80 -3.21
C VAL A 103 -5.93 8.40 -4.61
N PHE A 104 -6.03 7.08 -4.80
CA PHE A 104 -6.43 6.47 -6.07
C PHE A 104 -7.56 5.46 -5.85
N LYS A 105 -8.41 5.32 -6.86
CA LYS A 105 -9.28 4.14 -7.08
C LYS A 105 -8.72 3.40 -8.29
N GLY A 106 -8.03 2.29 -8.04
CA GLY A 106 -7.29 1.64 -9.13
C GLY A 106 -6.27 2.59 -9.76
N ALA A 107 -6.32 2.75 -11.06
CA ALA A 107 -5.42 3.62 -11.81
C ALA A 107 -5.80 5.11 -11.78
N THR A 108 -6.97 5.47 -11.25
CA THR A 108 -7.48 6.83 -11.27
C THR A 108 -7.15 7.58 -9.99
N GLU A 109 -6.42 8.68 -10.08
CA GLU A 109 -6.24 9.59 -8.95
C GLU A 109 -7.57 10.28 -8.65
N VAL A 110 -8.03 10.17 -7.40
CA VAL A 110 -9.31 10.74 -6.95
C VAL A 110 -9.15 11.92 -6.00
N GLY A 111 -7.92 12.20 -5.56
CA GLY A 111 -7.63 13.37 -4.76
C GLY A 111 -6.19 13.45 -4.29
N ARG A 112 -5.78 14.63 -3.86
CA ARG A 112 -4.51 14.86 -3.19
C ARG A 112 -4.57 16.07 -2.25
N SER A 113 -3.70 16.07 -1.27
CA SER A 113 -3.47 17.23 -0.39
C SER A 113 -2.00 17.35 -0.06
N VAL A 114 -1.57 18.55 0.28
CA VAL A 114 -0.18 18.85 0.68
C VAL A 114 -0.20 19.52 2.05
N GLY A 115 0.50 18.93 3.01
CA GLY A 115 0.67 19.51 4.35
C GLY A 115 -0.58 19.51 5.23
N ASP A 116 -1.59 18.71 4.90
CA ASP A 116 -2.84 18.63 5.64
C ASP A 116 -2.65 17.85 6.95
N THR A 117 -2.96 18.49 8.07
CA THR A 117 -2.89 17.91 9.42
C THR A 117 -4.25 17.93 10.14
N SER A 118 -5.32 18.21 9.40
CA SER A 118 -6.69 18.12 9.91
C SER A 118 -7.23 16.70 9.74
N LYS A 119 -7.58 16.03 10.83
CA LYS A 119 -8.15 14.67 10.77
C LYS A 119 -9.39 14.62 9.88
N ALA A 120 -10.31 15.58 10.02
CA ALA A 120 -11.53 15.62 9.20
C ALA A 120 -11.25 15.77 7.71
N SER A 121 -10.27 16.59 7.35
CA SER A 121 -9.86 16.80 5.97
C SER A 121 -9.16 15.58 5.37
N VAL A 122 -8.25 14.95 6.13
CA VAL A 122 -7.59 13.72 5.73
C VAL A 122 -8.59 12.58 5.58
N GLU A 123 -9.54 12.46 6.50
CA GLU A 123 -10.63 11.49 6.43
C GLU A 123 -11.47 11.67 5.16
N ALA A 124 -11.86 12.91 4.85
CA ALA A 124 -12.60 13.22 3.62
C ALA A 124 -11.81 12.87 2.35
N LEU A 125 -10.48 13.05 2.39
CA LEU A 125 -9.61 12.65 1.28
C LEU A 125 -9.60 11.12 1.11
N LEU A 126 -9.37 10.36 2.19
CA LEU A 126 -9.38 8.90 2.16
C LEU A 126 -10.73 8.33 1.73
N ALA A 127 -11.83 8.95 2.16
CA ALA A 127 -13.19 8.52 1.81
C ALA A 127 -13.48 8.54 0.30
N LYS A 128 -12.73 9.31 -0.49
CA LYS A 128 -12.83 9.31 -1.95
C LYS A 128 -12.42 7.99 -2.59
N THR A 129 -11.76 7.13 -1.84
CA THR A 129 -11.33 5.79 -2.31
C THR A 129 -12.42 4.72 -2.14
N LEU A 130 -13.50 5.01 -1.44
CA LEU A 130 -14.60 4.08 -1.13
C LEU A 130 -15.60 3.90 -2.28
#